data_1d9038cd74c5727acb240fbf1cda1857
#
_entry.id   1d9038cd74c5727acb240fbf1cda1857
#
_cell.length_a   1.000
_cell.length_b   1.000
_cell.length_c   1.000
_cell.angle_alpha   90.00
_cell.angle_beta   90.00
_cell.angle_gamma   90.00
#
_symmetry.space_group_name_H-M   'P 1'
#
loop_
_entity.id
_entity.type
_entity.pdbx_description
1 polymer ?
#
loop_
_entity_poly.entity_id
_entity_poly.type
_entity_poly.pdbx_seq_one_letter_code
_entity_poly.pdbx_strand_id
1 'polypeptide(L)'
;VYTSLQTGIIDGTENNETALTTGKHGEVCKVYSVDQHAMIPDVLIMSEKVWKTISPEDQQILLEAAHDSTDAHKVMWDTAVEEAVKEAQETMGVTFVYDVDKQAFRDATQPMIEAYEEQYPGVKTLLNTVEAARGEE
;
A
#
# COMPACT_ATOMS: atom_id res chain seq x y z
N VAL A 1 -15.86 3.86 -6.36
CA VAL A 1 -15.53 4.62 -5.13
C VAL A 1 -15.90 6.09 -5.29
N TYR A 2 -15.35 6.85 -6.27
CA TYR A 2 -15.61 8.29 -6.47
C TYR A 2 -17.11 8.65 -6.43
N THR A 3 -17.94 8.00 -7.26
CA THR A 3 -19.38 8.27 -7.30
C THR A 3 -20.07 7.99 -5.96
N SER A 4 -19.66 6.95 -5.25
CA SER A 4 -20.24 6.58 -3.96
C SER A 4 -19.90 7.61 -2.88
N LEU A 5 -18.68 8.16 -2.90
CA LEU A 5 -18.26 9.27 -2.05
C LEU A 5 -19.03 10.54 -2.38
N GLN A 6 -19.14 10.88 -3.67
CA GLN A 6 -19.83 12.08 -4.14
C GLN A 6 -21.31 12.09 -3.77
N THR A 7 -21.96 10.93 -3.81
CA THR A 7 -23.39 10.77 -3.52
C THR A 7 -23.70 10.48 -2.06
N GLY A 8 -22.69 10.34 -1.21
CA GLY A 8 -22.86 10.02 0.22
C GLY A 8 -23.33 8.60 0.49
N ILE A 9 -23.12 7.66 -0.45
CA ILE A 9 -23.38 6.22 -0.23
C ILE A 9 -22.36 5.65 0.76
N ILE A 10 -21.13 6.16 0.70
CA ILE A 10 -20.08 5.89 1.69
C ILE A 10 -19.54 7.22 2.22
N ASP A 11 -19.15 7.24 3.49
CA ASP A 11 -18.67 8.43 4.19
C ASP A 11 -17.15 8.62 4.06
N GLY A 12 -16.44 7.59 3.68
CA GLY A 12 -14.98 7.59 3.51
C GLY A 12 -14.47 6.36 2.78
N THR A 13 -13.19 6.37 2.49
CA THR A 13 -12.47 5.24 1.86
C THR A 13 -11.03 5.27 2.31
N GLU A 14 -10.35 4.14 2.26
CA GLU A 14 -8.90 4.07 2.39
C GLU A 14 -8.27 3.93 1.01
N ASN A 15 -7.12 4.51 0.82
CA ASN A 15 -6.25 4.33 -0.35
C ASN A 15 -4.92 5.06 -0.12
N ASN A 16 -3.95 4.83 -1.01
CA ASN A 16 -2.73 5.63 -1.04
C ASN A 16 -2.99 7.05 -1.56
N GLU A 17 -2.02 7.94 -1.36
CA GLU A 17 -2.12 9.36 -1.66
C GLU A 17 -2.40 9.65 -3.13
N THR A 18 -1.89 8.81 -4.05
CA THR A 18 -2.08 9.01 -5.49
C THR A 18 -3.55 8.88 -5.92
N ALA A 19 -4.39 8.20 -5.13
CA ALA A 19 -5.82 8.12 -5.40
C ALA A 19 -6.54 9.48 -5.26
N LEU A 20 -5.96 10.42 -4.51
CA LEU A 20 -6.52 11.78 -4.41
C LEU A 20 -6.51 12.48 -5.76
N THR A 21 -5.47 12.30 -6.55
CA THR A 21 -5.30 12.91 -7.87
C THR A 21 -5.77 12.01 -8.99
N THR A 22 -5.17 10.84 -9.19
CA THR A 22 -5.49 9.91 -10.29
C THR A 22 -6.90 9.34 -10.19
N GLY A 23 -7.36 9.04 -8.97
CA GLY A 23 -8.72 8.59 -8.66
C GLY A 23 -9.72 9.71 -8.45
N LYS A 24 -9.26 10.98 -8.47
CA LYS A 24 -10.02 12.20 -8.21
C LYS A 24 -10.71 12.25 -6.85
N HIS A 25 -10.28 11.44 -5.90
CA HIS A 25 -10.90 11.40 -4.57
C HIS A 25 -10.77 12.75 -3.86
N GLY A 26 -9.69 13.52 -4.10
CA GLY A 26 -9.49 14.86 -3.56
C GLY A 26 -10.53 15.91 -3.98
N GLU A 27 -11.32 15.66 -5.05
CA GLU A 27 -12.44 16.52 -5.43
C GLU A 27 -13.59 16.42 -4.41
N VAL A 28 -13.81 15.24 -3.82
CA VAL A 28 -14.95 14.91 -2.95
C VAL A 28 -14.58 14.67 -1.49
N CYS A 29 -13.33 14.26 -1.20
CA CYS A 29 -12.80 14.07 0.14
C CYS A 29 -11.82 15.19 0.47
N LYS A 30 -12.01 15.87 1.60
CA LYS A 30 -11.22 17.04 1.98
C LYS A 30 -10.30 16.81 3.18
N VAL A 31 -10.34 15.62 3.76
CA VAL A 31 -9.45 15.20 4.86
C VAL A 31 -8.82 13.87 4.49
N TYR A 32 -7.49 13.79 4.62
CA TYR A 32 -6.72 12.58 4.47
C TYR A 32 -5.96 12.30 5.75
N SER A 33 -6.30 11.20 6.44
CA SER A 33 -5.64 10.78 7.68
C SER A 33 -4.52 9.81 7.37
N VAL A 34 -3.29 10.17 7.75
CA VAL A 34 -2.09 9.39 7.49
C VAL A 34 -1.91 8.35 8.60
N ASP A 35 -2.76 7.34 8.59
CA ASP A 35 -2.77 6.28 9.61
C ASP A 35 -1.72 5.19 9.39
N GLN A 36 -1.23 5.03 8.15
CA GLN A 36 -0.20 4.05 7.79
C GLN A 36 -0.54 2.62 8.27
N HIS A 37 -1.81 2.23 8.13
CA HIS A 37 -2.33 0.96 8.63
C HIS A 37 -1.87 -0.26 7.81
N ALA A 38 -1.48 -0.06 6.56
CA ALA A 38 -1.06 -1.13 5.67
C ALA A 38 0.15 -0.74 4.82
N MET A 39 0.97 -1.72 4.50
CA MET A 39 2.01 -1.66 3.50
C MET A 39 1.87 -2.89 2.62
N ILE A 40 1.19 -2.75 1.50
CA ILE A 40 0.88 -3.86 0.58
C ILE A 40 1.88 -3.84 -0.57
N PRO A 41 2.80 -4.83 -0.66
CA PRO A 41 3.75 -4.90 -1.75
C PRO A 41 3.05 -5.38 -3.03
N ASP A 42 3.36 -4.74 -4.15
CA ASP A 42 3.06 -5.30 -5.46
C ASP A 42 4.03 -6.43 -5.79
N VAL A 43 3.52 -7.51 -6.38
CA VAL A 43 4.31 -8.70 -6.70
C VAL A 43 4.20 -9.01 -8.19
N LEU A 44 5.32 -8.96 -8.88
CA LEU A 44 5.42 -9.43 -10.26
C LEU A 44 5.52 -10.95 -10.28
N ILE A 45 4.53 -11.61 -10.86
CA ILE A 45 4.47 -13.07 -10.91
C ILE A 45 4.37 -13.60 -12.34
N MET A 46 4.91 -14.79 -12.55
CA MET A 46 4.78 -15.54 -13.78
C MET A 46 4.32 -16.98 -13.50
N SER A 47 3.52 -17.55 -14.40
CA SER A 47 3.14 -18.96 -14.30
C SER A 47 4.38 -19.86 -14.38
N GLU A 48 4.54 -20.75 -13.40
CA GLU A 48 5.63 -21.75 -13.41
C GLU A 48 5.62 -22.62 -14.67
N LYS A 49 4.43 -22.95 -15.18
CA LYS A 49 4.29 -23.71 -16.42
C LYS A 49 4.88 -22.96 -17.62
N VAL A 50 4.67 -21.65 -17.69
CA VAL A 50 5.24 -20.80 -18.76
C VAL A 50 6.73 -20.64 -18.53
N TRP A 51 7.15 -20.36 -17.29
CA TRP A 51 8.56 -20.21 -16.91
C TRP A 51 9.43 -21.39 -17.37
N LYS A 52 8.94 -22.62 -17.17
CA LYS A 52 9.63 -23.85 -17.58
C LYS A 52 9.77 -24.03 -19.10
N THR A 53 9.05 -23.26 -19.90
CA THR A 53 9.17 -23.28 -21.37
C THR A 53 10.19 -22.28 -21.92
N ILE A 54 10.66 -21.37 -21.07
CA ILE A 54 11.61 -20.31 -21.43
C ILE A 54 13.02 -20.86 -21.26
N SER A 55 13.91 -20.48 -22.18
CA SER A 55 15.32 -20.89 -22.08
C SER A 55 15.98 -20.31 -20.82
N PRO A 56 16.99 -20.95 -20.21
CA PRO A 56 17.69 -20.40 -19.05
C PRO A 56 18.30 -19.01 -19.32
N GLU A 57 18.74 -18.75 -20.54
CA GLU A 57 19.26 -17.45 -20.95
C GLU A 57 18.16 -16.36 -20.94
N ASP A 58 17.00 -16.65 -21.51
CA ASP A 58 15.86 -15.72 -21.51
C ASP A 58 15.27 -15.54 -20.10
N GLN A 59 15.28 -16.59 -19.26
CA GLN A 59 14.89 -16.49 -17.85
C GLN A 59 15.77 -15.48 -17.11
N GLN A 60 17.08 -15.50 -17.36
CA GLN A 60 18.00 -14.55 -16.73
C GLN A 60 17.71 -13.10 -17.19
N ILE A 61 17.47 -12.90 -18.48
CA ILE A 61 17.11 -11.58 -19.03
C ILE A 61 15.81 -11.06 -18.37
N LEU A 62 14.81 -11.93 -18.22
CA LEU A 62 13.54 -11.56 -17.58
C LEU A 62 13.71 -11.19 -16.10
N LEU A 63 14.57 -11.90 -15.36
CA LEU A 63 14.87 -11.58 -13.97
C LEU A 63 15.59 -10.23 -13.84
N GLU A 64 16.59 -9.98 -14.67
CA GLU A 64 17.31 -8.70 -14.69
C GLU A 64 16.36 -7.55 -15.02
N ALA A 65 15.53 -7.69 -16.05
CA ALA A 65 14.52 -6.67 -16.39
C ALA A 65 13.50 -6.45 -15.28
N ALA A 66 13.11 -7.49 -14.55
CA ALA A 66 12.20 -7.36 -13.41
C ALA A 66 12.84 -6.59 -12.23
N HIS A 67 14.12 -6.84 -11.95
CA HIS A 67 14.87 -6.10 -10.94
C HIS A 67 15.02 -4.63 -11.33
N ASP A 68 15.46 -4.35 -12.55
CA ASP A 68 15.61 -2.99 -13.06
C ASP A 68 14.28 -2.24 -13.02
N SER A 69 13.19 -2.89 -13.40
CA SER A 69 11.83 -2.34 -13.32
C SER A 69 11.43 -2.01 -11.88
N THR A 70 11.77 -2.89 -10.92
CA THR A 70 11.49 -2.68 -9.50
C THR A 70 12.22 -1.45 -8.96
N ASP A 71 13.48 -1.30 -9.27
CA ASP A 71 14.28 -0.17 -8.78
C ASP A 71 13.83 1.15 -9.41
N ALA A 72 13.53 1.15 -10.71
CA ALA A 72 12.95 2.31 -11.38
C ALA A 72 11.58 2.67 -10.80
N HIS A 73 10.73 1.66 -10.54
CA HIS A 73 9.38 1.87 -9.97
C HIS A 73 9.43 2.54 -8.60
N LYS A 74 10.33 2.13 -7.70
CA LYS A 74 10.46 2.75 -6.37
C LYS A 74 10.65 4.26 -6.46
N VAL A 75 11.60 4.69 -7.31
CA VAL A 75 11.88 6.14 -7.50
C VAL A 75 10.69 6.88 -8.11
N MET A 76 10.05 6.26 -9.10
CA MET A 76 8.87 6.85 -9.75
C MET A 76 7.68 6.93 -8.79
N TRP A 77 7.50 5.93 -7.93
CA TRP A 77 6.43 5.90 -6.94
C TRP A 77 6.59 7.00 -5.90
N ASP A 78 7.78 7.15 -5.33
CA ASP A 78 8.07 8.20 -4.36
C ASP A 78 7.76 9.59 -4.95
N THR A 79 8.22 9.84 -6.18
CA THR A 79 7.92 11.08 -6.89
C THR A 79 6.42 11.28 -7.10
N ALA A 80 5.70 10.23 -7.52
CA ALA A 80 4.26 10.31 -7.76
C ALA A 80 3.47 10.59 -6.47
N VAL A 81 3.90 10.03 -5.34
CA VAL A 81 3.29 10.32 -4.03
C VAL A 81 3.52 11.77 -3.63
N GLU A 82 4.77 12.27 -3.74
CA GLU A 82 5.09 13.67 -3.41
C GLU A 82 4.27 14.65 -4.25
N GLU A 83 4.17 14.41 -5.56
CA GLU A 83 3.38 15.24 -6.48
C GLU A 83 1.89 15.18 -6.15
N ALA A 84 1.34 14.00 -5.84
CA ALA A 84 -0.05 13.83 -5.49
C ALA A 84 -0.41 14.54 -4.17
N VAL A 85 0.43 14.44 -3.14
CA VAL A 85 0.25 15.17 -1.88
C VAL A 85 0.25 16.67 -2.12
N LYS A 86 1.21 17.17 -2.87
CA LYS A 86 1.33 18.60 -3.19
C LYS A 86 0.11 19.10 -3.96
N GLU A 87 -0.30 18.42 -5.02
CA GLU A 87 -1.47 18.77 -5.81
C GLU A 87 -2.75 18.74 -4.97
N ALA A 88 -2.94 17.70 -4.15
CA ALA A 88 -4.10 17.57 -3.29
C ALA A 88 -4.20 18.74 -2.28
N GLN A 89 -3.08 19.16 -1.71
CA GLN A 89 -3.05 20.28 -0.77
C GLN A 89 -3.25 21.63 -1.47
N GLU A 90 -2.49 21.92 -2.51
CA GLU A 90 -2.43 23.24 -3.14
C GLU A 90 -3.62 23.53 -4.06
N THR A 91 -4.14 22.52 -4.76
CA THR A 91 -5.18 22.72 -5.79
C THR A 91 -6.53 22.12 -5.43
N MET A 92 -6.57 21.03 -4.67
CA MET A 92 -7.81 20.36 -4.29
C MET A 92 -8.30 20.75 -2.89
N GLY A 93 -7.48 21.45 -2.08
CA GLY A 93 -7.83 21.88 -0.73
C GLY A 93 -8.00 20.71 0.24
N VAL A 94 -7.23 19.65 0.08
CA VAL A 94 -7.20 18.50 0.99
C VAL A 94 -6.31 18.82 2.18
N THR A 95 -6.82 18.57 3.39
CA THR A 95 -6.06 18.67 4.64
C THR A 95 -5.50 17.31 5.01
N PHE A 96 -4.19 17.21 5.21
CA PHE A 96 -3.52 16.00 5.71
C PHE A 96 -3.41 16.04 7.22
N VAL A 97 -3.86 14.97 7.89
CA VAL A 97 -3.77 14.77 9.33
C VAL A 97 -2.70 13.73 9.62
N TYR A 98 -1.58 14.17 10.18
CA TYR A 98 -0.43 13.31 10.52
C TYR A 98 -0.47 12.81 11.96
N ASP A 99 -1.16 13.52 12.85
CA ASP A 99 -1.30 13.17 14.27
C ASP A 99 -2.48 12.21 14.46
N VAL A 100 -2.32 11.00 13.95
CA VAL A 100 -3.31 9.91 14.07
C VAL A 100 -2.91 8.98 15.21
N ASP A 101 -3.85 8.70 16.12
CA ASP A 101 -3.63 7.74 17.21
C ASP A 101 -3.57 6.29 16.66
N LYS A 102 -2.39 5.94 16.15
CA LYS A 102 -2.13 4.60 15.60
C LYS A 102 -2.22 3.51 16.65
N GLN A 103 -2.01 3.84 17.93
CA GLN A 103 -2.11 2.85 19.00
C GLN A 103 -3.56 2.42 19.21
N ALA A 104 -4.51 3.35 19.15
CA ALA A 104 -5.93 3.00 19.23
C ALA A 104 -6.37 2.02 18.11
N PHE A 105 -5.83 2.18 16.89
CA PHE A 105 -6.08 1.23 15.79
C PHE A 105 -5.48 -0.16 16.09
N ARG A 106 -4.26 -0.23 16.62
CA ARG A 106 -3.62 -1.48 17.00
C ARG A 106 -4.41 -2.20 18.08
N ASP A 107 -4.79 -1.49 19.12
CA ASP A 107 -5.55 -2.05 20.24
C ASP A 107 -6.91 -2.61 19.78
N ALA A 108 -7.58 -1.91 18.87
CA ALA A 108 -8.86 -2.35 18.31
C ALA A 108 -8.74 -3.60 17.41
N THR A 109 -7.61 -3.80 16.75
CA THR A 109 -7.37 -4.94 15.84
C THR A 109 -6.69 -6.13 16.53
N GLN A 110 -6.11 -5.95 17.70
CA GLN A 110 -5.37 -6.98 18.44
C GLN A 110 -6.15 -8.30 18.65
N PRO A 111 -7.44 -8.29 19.05
CA PRO A 111 -8.19 -9.53 19.24
C PRO A 111 -8.36 -10.33 17.93
N MET A 112 -8.44 -9.64 16.79
CA MET A 112 -8.52 -10.30 15.48
C MET A 112 -7.17 -10.96 15.13
N ILE A 113 -6.06 -10.28 15.39
CA ILE A 113 -4.71 -10.79 15.13
C ILE A 113 -4.47 -12.05 15.96
N GLU A 114 -4.80 -12.04 17.26
CA GLU A 114 -4.67 -13.19 18.16
C GLU A 114 -5.49 -14.40 17.67
N ALA A 115 -6.72 -14.17 17.21
CA ALA A 115 -7.55 -15.22 16.63
C ALA A 115 -6.93 -15.84 15.36
N TYR A 116 -6.30 -15.02 14.51
CA TYR A 116 -5.59 -15.50 13.33
C TYR A 116 -4.33 -16.28 13.67
N GLU A 117 -3.57 -15.87 14.71
CA GLU A 117 -2.40 -16.60 15.18
C GLU A 117 -2.77 -18.00 15.70
N GLU A 118 -3.90 -18.12 16.41
CA GLU A 118 -4.41 -19.40 16.88
C GLU A 118 -4.86 -20.31 15.72
N GLN A 119 -5.56 -19.74 14.77
CA GLN A 119 -6.09 -20.49 13.62
C GLN A 119 -5.01 -20.90 12.63
N TYR A 120 -3.99 -20.04 12.43
CA TYR A 120 -2.95 -20.22 11.41
C TYR A 120 -1.55 -20.03 12.03
N PRO A 121 -0.88 -21.08 12.48
CA PRO A 121 0.44 -20.97 13.12
C PRO A 121 1.51 -20.24 12.29
N GLY A 122 1.39 -20.27 10.95
CA GLY A 122 2.28 -19.54 10.06
C GLY A 122 2.15 -18.02 10.16
N VAL A 123 0.98 -17.51 10.57
CA VAL A 123 0.75 -16.06 10.77
C VAL A 123 1.61 -15.55 11.91
N LYS A 124 1.68 -16.28 13.02
CA LYS A 124 2.54 -15.90 14.15
C LYS A 124 4.02 -15.81 13.77
N THR A 125 4.51 -16.76 12.98
CA THR A 125 5.89 -16.74 12.50
C THR A 125 6.14 -15.51 11.60
N LEU A 126 5.20 -15.20 10.70
CA LEU A 126 5.30 -14.03 9.83
C LEU A 126 5.29 -12.72 10.63
N LEU A 127 4.37 -12.56 11.57
CA LEU A 127 4.27 -11.36 12.41
C LEU A 127 5.54 -11.15 13.26
N ASN A 128 6.11 -12.21 13.82
CA ASN A 128 7.38 -12.13 14.53
C ASN A 128 8.53 -11.67 13.63
N THR A 129 8.55 -12.10 12.36
CA THR A 129 9.55 -11.66 11.38
C THR A 129 9.39 -10.17 11.05
N VAL A 130 8.15 -9.71 10.87
CA VAL A 130 7.86 -8.29 10.62
C VAL A 130 8.25 -7.42 11.82
N GLU A 131 7.94 -7.88 13.03
CA GLU A 131 8.29 -7.13 14.25
C GLU A 131 9.80 -7.06 14.49
N ALA A 132 10.53 -8.14 14.19
CA ALA A 132 11.98 -8.13 14.26
C ALA A 132 12.61 -7.12 13.28
N ALA A 133 12.07 -7.02 12.07
CA ALA A 133 12.53 -6.07 11.05
C ALA A 133 12.28 -4.59 11.44
N ARG A 134 11.24 -4.31 12.25
CA ARG A 134 10.97 -2.95 12.76
C ARG A 134 11.99 -2.45 13.77
N GLY A 135 12.66 -3.34 14.46
CA GLY A 135 13.66 -3.00 15.50
C GLY A 135 15.05 -2.68 14.94
N GLU A 136 15.23 -2.76 13.62
CA GLU A 136 16.51 -2.51 12.94
C GLU A 136 16.62 -1.10 12.32
N GLU A 137 15.59 -0.26 12.46
CA GLU A 137 15.58 1.17 12.14
C GLU A 137 15.83 1.99 13.42
#